data_e15d7f41faf41da97442e019fc0de273
#
_entry.id   e15d7f41faf41da97442e019fc0de273
#
_cell.length_a   1.000
_cell.length_b   1.000
_cell.length_c   1.000
_cell.angle_alpha   90.00
_cell.angle_beta   90.00
_cell.angle_gamma   90.00
#
_symmetry.space_group_name_H-M   'P 1'
#
loop_
_entity.id
_entity.type
_entity.pdbx_description
1 polymer ?
#
loop_
_entity_poly.entity_id
_entity_poly.type
_entity_poly.pdbx_seq_one_letter_code
_entity_poly.pdbx_strand_id
1 'polypeptide(L)'
;VFAAFLGLGLGVAILGPTFQDLARNVNRNISSLSLIFVGRASGFLCGSMIGGVLFDCMNDFLLMGMSMLATTVGLYIIPLCKRAVLLIVMMSVLGTSIGILDTGGNILILALWGDKGAPHMQSLHFGFALGAFLAPLLAKLALGTSVSAENHTEPAFQSPATDGSSEADSAPLFGLPDDMNLFWAYAFIGAYIFIVSVFIFALFFKKSSRQERAKVSAQAYRRAEYHKTLLCLLFVFFFFYVGAEITYGSYIFSFATTYAGMEESEAAGLNSIFWGTFAACRGLAIFFAACLQPGTMIVLSNIGSLASSLFLVLFNKNPLCLWIATSVYGASMATTFPSGISWIEQYTTISGKSAAFLVIGAALGDMAIPAIIGVVEGQYPDLPIVLYSCLGSAIFTAVIFPVLYKLATLPLKSEDKNDVPSSSRL
;
A
#
# COMPACT_ATOMS: atom_id res chain seq x y z
N VAL A 1 -11.08 0.87 -12.74
CA VAL A 1 -10.34 1.16 -11.49
C VAL A 1 -9.62 -0.09 -10.98
N PHE A 2 -10.28 -1.28 -10.92
CA PHE A 2 -9.63 -2.55 -10.54
C PHE A 2 -8.35 -2.83 -11.35
N ALA A 3 -8.42 -2.75 -12.69
CA ALA A 3 -7.26 -2.97 -13.56
C ALA A 3 -6.11 -1.96 -13.30
N ALA A 4 -6.45 -0.72 -12.92
CA ALA A 4 -5.46 0.29 -12.54
C ALA A 4 -4.71 -0.11 -11.25
N PHE A 5 -5.42 -0.63 -10.25
CA PHE A 5 -4.81 -1.10 -9.00
C PHE A 5 -4.04 -2.42 -9.14
N LEU A 6 -4.46 -3.28 -10.06
CA LEU A 6 -3.65 -4.44 -10.43
C LEU A 6 -2.30 -3.98 -11.03
N GLY A 7 -2.32 -2.99 -11.93
CA GLY A 7 -1.11 -2.37 -12.46
C GLY A 7 -0.27 -1.68 -11.39
N LEU A 8 -0.92 -1.02 -10.43
CA LEU A 8 -0.26 -0.41 -9.27
C LEU A 8 0.51 -1.46 -8.45
N GLY A 9 -0.17 -2.58 -8.12
CA GLY A 9 0.44 -3.68 -7.39
C GLY A 9 1.63 -4.31 -8.13
N LEU A 10 1.49 -4.52 -9.44
CA LEU A 10 2.59 -4.98 -10.31
C LEU A 10 3.79 -4.02 -10.25
N GLY A 11 3.55 -2.71 -10.43
CA GLY A 11 4.60 -1.70 -10.46
C GLY A 11 5.30 -1.47 -9.12
N VAL A 12 4.60 -1.66 -8.00
CA VAL A 12 5.19 -1.56 -6.65
C VAL A 12 6.04 -2.78 -6.33
N ALA A 13 5.53 -3.98 -6.61
CA ALA A 13 6.13 -5.23 -6.16
C ALA A 13 7.26 -5.74 -7.06
N ILE A 14 7.37 -5.27 -8.32
CA ILE A 14 8.45 -5.68 -9.23
C ILE A 14 9.84 -5.28 -8.70
N LEU A 15 9.92 -4.22 -7.91
CA LEU A 15 11.19 -3.71 -7.39
C LEU A 15 11.90 -4.73 -6.50
N GLY A 16 11.16 -5.50 -5.69
CA GLY A 16 11.75 -6.51 -4.79
C GLY A 16 12.63 -7.53 -5.52
N PRO A 17 12.07 -8.33 -6.42
CA PRO A 17 12.81 -9.37 -7.14
C PRO A 17 13.87 -8.83 -8.09
N THR A 18 13.75 -7.60 -8.59
CA THR A 18 14.70 -6.99 -9.55
C THR A 18 15.75 -6.08 -8.88
N PHE A 19 15.71 -5.94 -7.55
CA PHE A 19 16.56 -4.99 -6.83
C PHE A 19 18.06 -5.27 -7.03
N GLN A 20 18.46 -6.54 -7.01
CA GLN A 20 19.87 -6.92 -7.22
C GLN A 20 20.33 -6.61 -8.65
N ASP A 21 19.47 -6.84 -9.63
CA ASP A 21 19.80 -6.57 -11.04
C ASP A 21 19.89 -5.06 -11.31
N LEU A 22 19.04 -4.27 -10.66
CA LEU A 22 19.16 -2.82 -10.68
C LEU A 22 20.46 -2.34 -10.01
N ALA A 23 20.88 -2.97 -8.91
CA ALA A 23 22.14 -2.65 -8.24
C ALA A 23 23.35 -2.92 -9.14
N ARG A 24 23.35 -4.07 -9.84
CA ARG A 24 24.37 -4.41 -10.85
C ARG A 24 24.36 -3.40 -12.00
N ASN A 25 23.19 -3.06 -12.52
CA ASN A 25 23.02 -2.14 -13.66
C ASN A 25 23.58 -0.73 -13.41
N VAL A 26 23.59 -0.25 -12.16
CA VAL A 26 24.17 1.03 -11.76
C VAL A 26 25.55 0.90 -11.09
N ASN A 27 26.13 -0.31 -11.08
CA ASN A 27 27.42 -0.64 -10.49
C ASN A 27 27.56 -0.15 -9.02
N ARG A 28 26.59 -0.47 -8.18
CA ARG A 28 26.55 -0.09 -6.77
C ARG A 28 26.21 -1.27 -5.87
N ASN A 29 26.70 -1.20 -4.62
CA ASN A 29 26.36 -2.17 -3.60
C ASN A 29 24.88 -2.04 -3.17
N ILE A 30 24.28 -3.17 -2.81
CA ILE A 30 22.89 -3.25 -2.33
C ILE A 30 22.61 -2.25 -1.19
N SER A 31 23.55 -2.15 -0.22
CA SER A 31 23.40 -1.23 0.93
C SER A 31 23.29 0.23 0.51
N SER A 32 24.14 0.70 -0.42
CA SER A 32 24.11 2.09 -0.89
C SER A 32 22.93 2.37 -1.80
N LEU A 33 22.40 1.35 -2.50
CA LEU A 33 21.24 1.49 -3.36
C LEU A 33 19.91 1.45 -2.59
N SER A 34 19.88 1.01 -1.33
CA SER A 34 18.66 0.98 -0.50
C SER A 34 17.93 2.32 -0.44
N LEU A 35 18.62 3.45 -0.69
CA LEU A 35 18.04 4.78 -0.81
C LEU A 35 16.95 4.91 -1.89
N ILE A 36 16.88 3.98 -2.87
CA ILE A 36 15.78 3.96 -3.84
C ILE A 36 14.42 3.72 -3.19
N PHE A 37 14.36 2.91 -2.13
CA PHE A 37 13.14 2.68 -1.37
C PHE A 37 12.71 3.96 -0.64
N VAL A 38 13.65 4.70 -0.06
CA VAL A 38 13.39 6.00 0.58
C VAL A 38 12.90 7.01 -0.45
N GLY A 39 13.56 7.06 -1.63
CA GLY A 39 13.14 7.91 -2.75
C GLY A 39 11.72 7.60 -3.19
N ARG A 40 11.40 6.33 -3.42
CA ARG A 40 10.04 5.89 -3.80
C ARG A 40 9.00 6.22 -2.73
N ALA A 41 9.31 5.98 -1.46
CA ALA A 41 8.38 6.22 -0.36
C ALA A 41 8.11 7.71 -0.13
N SER A 42 9.15 8.55 -0.18
CA SER A 42 8.99 10.01 -0.09
C SER A 42 8.21 10.56 -1.28
N GLY A 43 8.49 10.05 -2.50
CA GLY A 43 7.70 10.34 -3.68
C GLY A 43 6.22 9.97 -3.50
N PHE A 44 5.93 8.78 -2.97
CA PHE A 44 4.56 8.33 -2.69
C PHE A 44 3.82 9.28 -1.73
N LEU A 45 4.46 9.69 -0.64
CA LEU A 45 3.86 10.64 0.31
C LEU A 45 3.56 11.99 -0.36
N CYS A 46 4.54 12.54 -1.09
CA CYS A 46 4.34 13.78 -1.85
C CYS A 46 3.23 13.64 -2.90
N GLY A 47 3.21 12.52 -3.62
CA GLY A 47 2.20 12.22 -4.63
C GLY A 47 0.80 12.10 -4.04
N SER A 48 0.65 11.45 -2.89
CA SER A 48 -0.63 11.37 -2.20
C SER A 48 -1.14 12.74 -1.77
N MET A 49 -0.27 13.62 -1.26
CA MET A 49 -0.62 14.99 -0.91
C MET A 49 -1.06 15.81 -2.14
N ILE A 50 -0.26 15.77 -3.21
CA ILE A 50 -0.55 16.44 -4.48
C ILE A 50 -1.86 15.90 -5.06
N GLY A 51 -2.02 14.58 -5.12
CA GLY A 51 -3.23 13.91 -5.58
C GLY A 51 -4.48 14.36 -4.83
N GLY A 52 -4.41 14.42 -3.49
CA GLY A 52 -5.52 14.87 -2.66
C GLY A 52 -6.01 16.28 -3.01
N VAL A 53 -5.11 17.20 -3.35
CA VAL A 53 -5.47 18.56 -3.80
C VAL A 53 -5.98 18.55 -5.25
N LEU A 54 -5.30 17.85 -6.14
CA LEU A 54 -5.65 17.83 -7.56
C LEU A 54 -6.98 17.13 -7.84
N PHE A 55 -7.32 16.06 -7.10
CA PHE A 55 -8.62 15.38 -7.23
C PHE A 55 -9.79 16.25 -6.77
N ASP A 56 -9.57 17.23 -5.88
CA ASP A 56 -10.61 18.21 -5.53
C ASP A 56 -10.85 19.26 -6.64
N CYS A 57 -9.85 19.48 -7.53
CA CYS A 57 -9.85 20.58 -8.52
C CYS A 57 -9.98 20.09 -9.97
N MET A 58 -9.50 18.89 -10.29
CA MET A 58 -9.41 18.35 -11.65
C MET A 58 -10.40 17.21 -11.89
N ASN A 59 -10.52 16.78 -13.15
CA ASN A 59 -11.31 15.61 -13.49
C ASN A 59 -10.60 14.34 -13.04
N ASP A 60 -11.31 13.46 -12.32
CA ASP A 60 -10.79 12.24 -11.71
C ASP A 60 -10.16 11.29 -12.76
N PHE A 61 -10.84 11.09 -13.91
CA PHE A 61 -10.35 10.19 -14.97
C PHE A 61 -9.12 10.75 -15.68
N LEU A 62 -9.11 12.08 -15.90
CA LEU A 62 -7.94 12.74 -16.50
C LEU A 62 -6.71 12.57 -15.60
N LEU A 63 -6.85 12.85 -14.31
CA LEU A 63 -5.73 12.80 -13.37
C LEU A 63 -5.25 11.36 -13.16
N MET A 64 -6.16 10.38 -13.07
CA MET A 64 -5.80 8.97 -13.03
C MET A 64 -5.07 8.52 -14.29
N GLY A 65 -5.57 8.89 -15.47
CA GLY A 65 -4.93 8.57 -16.74
C GLY A 65 -3.51 9.15 -16.85
N MET A 66 -3.33 10.41 -16.44
CA MET A 66 -2.03 11.08 -16.40
C MET A 66 -1.04 10.41 -15.45
N SER A 67 -1.48 10.06 -14.23
CA SER A 67 -0.61 9.37 -13.27
C SER A 67 -0.24 7.96 -13.74
N MET A 68 -1.15 7.22 -14.36
CA MET A 68 -0.83 5.92 -14.98
C MET A 68 0.16 6.07 -16.14
N LEU A 69 0.02 7.10 -16.97
CA LEU A 69 0.97 7.37 -18.04
C LEU A 69 2.36 7.71 -17.47
N ALA A 70 2.42 8.53 -16.42
CA ALA A 70 3.69 8.85 -15.73
C ALA A 70 4.32 7.59 -15.10
N THR A 71 3.51 6.70 -14.51
CA THR A 71 3.96 5.40 -14.00
C THR A 71 4.54 4.54 -15.13
N THR A 72 3.88 4.49 -16.29
CA THR A 72 4.35 3.76 -17.47
C THR A 72 5.73 4.28 -17.91
N VAL A 73 5.86 5.58 -18.07
CA VAL A 73 7.14 6.22 -18.46
C VAL A 73 8.23 5.91 -17.44
N GLY A 74 7.93 6.00 -16.14
CA GLY A 74 8.86 5.66 -15.08
C GLY A 74 9.35 4.21 -15.17
N LEU A 75 8.44 3.25 -15.40
CA LEU A 75 8.79 1.83 -15.53
C LEU A 75 9.69 1.56 -16.75
N TYR A 76 9.50 2.25 -17.87
CA TYR A 76 10.39 2.11 -19.03
C TYR A 76 11.77 2.74 -18.80
N ILE A 77 11.86 3.84 -18.04
CA ILE A 77 13.12 4.56 -17.82
C ILE A 77 13.97 3.90 -16.73
N ILE A 78 13.38 3.33 -15.69
CA ILE A 78 14.08 2.77 -14.53
C ILE A 78 15.18 1.76 -14.94
N PRO A 79 14.93 0.73 -15.75
CA PRO A 79 15.96 -0.22 -16.15
C PRO A 79 17.05 0.38 -17.05
N LEU A 80 16.80 1.54 -17.66
CA LEU A 80 17.76 2.24 -18.51
C LEU A 80 18.71 3.17 -17.73
N CYS A 81 18.47 3.38 -16.44
CA CYS A 81 19.30 4.23 -15.59
C CYS A 81 20.66 3.56 -15.35
N LYS A 82 21.77 4.24 -15.69
CA LYS A 82 23.14 3.78 -15.43
C LYS A 82 23.81 4.48 -14.25
N ARG A 83 23.15 5.50 -13.66
CA ARG A 83 23.64 6.21 -12.47
C ARG A 83 22.68 6.03 -11.28
N ALA A 84 23.23 5.73 -10.11
CA ALA A 84 22.43 5.50 -8.88
C ALA A 84 21.57 6.73 -8.51
N VAL A 85 22.13 7.95 -8.62
CA VAL A 85 21.38 9.20 -8.31
C VAL A 85 20.19 9.34 -9.24
N LEU A 86 20.37 9.09 -10.54
CA LEU A 86 19.27 9.15 -11.51
C LEU A 86 18.19 8.10 -11.19
N LEU A 87 18.61 6.89 -10.83
CA LEU A 87 17.69 5.82 -10.42
C LEU A 87 16.88 6.23 -9.19
N ILE A 88 17.49 6.83 -8.16
CA ILE A 88 16.79 7.33 -6.97
C ILE A 88 15.76 8.41 -7.35
N VAL A 89 16.13 9.36 -8.22
CA VAL A 89 15.22 10.40 -8.71
C VAL A 89 14.06 9.79 -9.48
N MET A 90 14.31 8.85 -10.39
CA MET A 90 13.26 8.17 -11.15
C MET A 90 12.34 7.34 -10.26
N MET A 91 12.87 6.71 -9.20
CA MET A 91 12.08 6.02 -8.20
C MET A 91 11.20 6.99 -7.40
N SER A 92 11.68 8.20 -7.10
CA SER A 92 10.87 9.24 -6.45
C SER A 92 9.75 9.73 -7.37
N VAL A 93 10.01 9.92 -8.64
CA VAL A 93 8.99 10.28 -9.66
C VAL A 93 7.96 9.16 -9.80
N LEU A 94 8.41 7.91 -9.89
CA LEU A 94 7.52 6.74 -9.91
C LEU A 94 6.67 6.69 -8.63
N GLY A 95 7.27 6.89 -7.46
CA GLY A 95 6.56 6.95 -6.19
C GLY A 95 5.46 8.03 -6.20
N THR A 96 5.79 9.23 -6.73
CA THR A 96 4.82 10.33 -6.83
C THR A 96 3.62 9.97 -7.70
N SER A 97 3.82 9.37 -8.87
CA SER A 97 2.72 8.95 -9.74
C SER A 97 1.87 7.85 -9.12
N ILE A 98 2.50 6.91 -8.41
CA ILE A 98 1.84 5.84 -7.65
C ILE A 98 0.99 6.42 -6.50
N GLY A 99 1.52 7.39 -5.75
CA GLY A 99 0.78 8.04 -4.65
C GLY A 99 -0.45 8.81 -5.13
N ILE A 100 -0.35 9.51 -6.28
CA ILE A 100 -1.50 10.15 -6.92
C ILE A 100 -2.54 9.10 -7.33
N LEU A 101 -2.11 8.00 -7.94
CA LEU A 101 -2.99 6.94 -8.43
C LEU A 101 -3.70 6.22 -7.28
N ASP A 102 -2.99 5.90 -6.20
CA ASP A 102 -3.56 5.22 -5.02
C ASP A 102 -4.63 6.10 -4.34
N THR A 103 -4.29 7.35 -4.06
CA THR A 103 -5.25 8.32 -3.51
C THR A 103 -6.47 8.47 -4.42
N GLY A 104 -6.24 8.59 -5.73
CA GLY A 104 -7.28 8.77 -6.73
C GLY A 104 -8.22 7.58 -6.89
N GLY A 105 -7.71 6.38 -6.79
CA GLY A 105 -8.52 5.16 -6.86
C GLY A 105 -9.54 5.07 -5.72
N ASN A 106 -9.11 5.37 -4.51
CA ASN A 106 -9.99 5.40 -3.33
C ASN A 106 -11.09 6.48 -3.50
N ILE A 107 -10.71 7.69 -3.93
CA ILE A 107 -11.65 8.80 -4.18
C ILE A 107 -12.65 8.42 -5.28
N LEU A 108 -12.17 7.87 -6.38
CA LEU A 108 -13.03 7.54 -7.53
C LEU A 108 -14.06 6.46 -7.19
N ILE A 109 -13.69 5.44 -6.39
CA ILE A 109 -14.67 4.43 -5.92
C ILE A 109 -15.76 5.09 -5.07
N LEU A 110 -15.39 5.94 -4.11
CA LEU A 110 -16.36 6.65 -3.27
C LEU A 110 -17.23 7.58 -4.10
N ALA A 111 -16.65 8.28 -5.09
CA ALA A 111 -17.38 9.17 -5.98
C ALA A 111 -18.40 8.46 -6.88
N LEU A 112 -18.08 7.24 -7.34
CA LEU A 112 -18.94 6.48 -8.25
C LEU A 112 -20.06 5.71 -7.52
N TRP A 113 -19.77 5.20 -6.31
CA TRP A 113 -20.63 4.24 -5.63
C TRP A 113 -21.17 4.73 -4.27
N GLY A 114 -20.56 5.78 -3.67
CA GLY A 114 -20.98 6.35 -2.38
C GLY A 114 -21.16 5.27 -1.30
N ASP A 115 -22.30 5.26 -0.64
CA ASP A 115 -22.64 4.30 0.43
C ASP A 115 -22.59 2.81 -0.02
N LYS A 116 -22.72 2.55 -1.33
CA LYS A 116 -22.63 1.20 -1.91
C LYS A 116 -21.20 0.82 -2.33
N GLY A 117 -20.22 1.63 -2.01
CA GLY A 117 -18.82 1.49 -2.44
C GLY A 117 -18.05 0.35 -1.78
N ALA A 118 -18.52 -0.22 -0.66
CA ALA A 118 -17.76 -1.18 0.13
C ALA A 118 -17.26 -2.40 -0.65
N PRO A 119 -18.06 -3.14 -1.45
CA PRO A 119 -17.56 -4.26 -2.27
C PRO A 119 -16.55 -3.80 -3.33
N HIS A 120 -16.77 -2.63 -3.93
CA HIS A 120 -15.88 -2.07 -4.94
C HIS A 120 -14.56 -1.61 -4.35
N MET A 121 -14.55 -1.12 -3.11
CA MET A 121 -13.34 -0.77 -2.36
C MET A 121 -12.52 -2.02 -2.05
N GLN A 122 -13.17 -3.12 -1.61
CA GLN A 122 -12.49 -4.41 -1.42
C GLN A 122 -11.91 -4.93 -2.74
N SER A 123 -12.69 -4.85 -3.84
CA SER A 123 -12.22 -5.25 -5.17
C SER A 123 -11.00 -4.43 -5.64
N LEU A 124 -10.98 -3.12 -5.37
CA LEU A 124 -9.86 -2.22 -5.67
C LEU A 124 -8.56 -2.74 -5.02
N HIS A 125 -8.60 -2.94 -3.72
CA HIS A 125 -7.44 -3.41 -2.95
C HIS A 125 -7.08 -4.88 -3.20
N PHE A 126 -8.05 -5.71 -3.57
CA PHE A 126 -7.77 -7.06 -4.08
C PHE A 126 -7.01 -7.02 -5.40
N GLY A 127 -7.36 -6.09 -6.32
CA GLY A 127 -6.59 -5.86 -7.54
C GLY A 127 -5.12 -5.54 -7.25
N PHE A 128 -4.86 -4.66 -6.30
CA PHE A 128 -3.50 -4.36 -5.84
C PHE A 128 -2.77 -5.61 -5.31
N ALA A 129 -3.40 -6.36 -4.40
CA ALA A 129 -2.80 -7.56 -3.81
C ALA A 129 -2.50 -8.63 -4.88
N LEU A 130 -3.41 -8.81 -5.85
CA LEU A 130 -3.23 -9.72 -6.97
C LEU A 130 -2.04 -9.27 -7.86
N GLY A 131 -1.94 -7.98 -8.16
CA GLY A 131 -0.81 -7.42 -8.91
C GLY A 131 0.51 -7.63 -8.18
N ALA A 132 0.55 -7.35 -6.88
CA ALA A 132 1.72 -7.56 -6.04
C ALA A 132 2.15 -9.04 -5.97
N PHE A 133 1.19 -9.96 -5.97
CA PHE A 133 1.45 -11.40 -6.05
C PHE A 133 2.00 -11.84 -7.42
N LEU A 134 1.48 -11.28 -8.51
CA LEU A 134 1.90 -11.65 -9.87
C LEU A 134 3.26 -11.06 -10.25
N ALA A 135 3.68 -9.94 -9.69
CA ALA A 135 4.94 -9.27 -10.06
C ALA A 135 6.19 -10.14 -9.87
N PRO A 136 6.40 -10.82 -8.72
CA PRO A 136 7.53 -11.73 -8.55
C PRO A 136 7.51 -12.92 -9.51
N LEU A 137 6.33 -13.42 -9.86
CA LEU A 137 6.17 -14.51 -10.83
C LEU A 137 6.58 -14.05 -12.24
N LEU A 138 6.17 -12.85 -12.64
CA LEU A 138 6.58 -12.24 -13.91
C LEU A 138 8.08 -11.98 -13.95
N ALA A 139 8.66 -11.47 -12.84
CA ALA A 139 10.11 -11.29 -12.73
C ALA A 139 10.85 -12.63 -12.86
N LYS A 140 10.39 -13.68 -12.17
CA LYS A 140 10.96 -15.01 -12.28
C LYS A 140 10.89 -15.58 -13.70
N LEU A 141 9.79 -15.38 -14.40
CA LEU A 141 9.65 -15.81 -15.79
C LEU A 141 10.57 -15.03 -16.72
N ALA A 142 10.71 -13.73 -16.51
CA ALA A 142 11.57 -12.87 -17.32
C ALA A 142 13.07 -13.14 -17.04
N LEU A 143 13.47 -13.20 -15.77
CA LEU A 143 14.87 -13.38 -15.34
C LEU A 143 15.30 -14.84 -15.34
N GLY A 144 14.40 -15.79 -15.08
CA GLY A 144 14.69 -17.22 -14.94
C GLY A 144 15.08 -17.92 -16.26
N THR A 145 14.84 -17.31 -17.41
CA THR A 145 15.29 -17.83 -18.71
C THR A 145 16.81 -17.68 -18.93
N SER A 146 17.48 -16.81 -18.15
CA SER A 146 18.94 -16.62 -18.22
C SER A 146 19.74 -17.67 -17.46
N VAL A 147 19.20 -18.24 -16.37
CA VAL A 147 19.88 -19.25 -15.54
C VAL A 147 20.12 -20.57 -16.29
N SER A 148 19.34 -20.86 -17.33
CA SER A 148 19.54 -22.06 -18.16
C SER A 148 20.64 -21.92 -19.20
N ALA A 149 21.15 -20.72 -19.47
CA ALA A 149 22.20 -20.45 -20.46
C ALA A 149 23.61 -20.32 -19.85
N GLU A 150 23.74 -20.10 -18.54
CA GLU A 150 25.03 -19.86 -17.87
C GLU A 150 25.60 -21.02 -17.08
N ASN A 151 25.18 -22.26 -17.34
CA ASN A 151 25.74 -23.46 -16.65
C ASN A 151 27.12 -23.89 -17.17
N HIS A 152 27.93 -23.02 -17.75
CA HIS A 152 29.35 -23.26 -18.04
C HIS A 152 30.14 -21.97 -17.89
N THR A 153 30.70 -21.74 -16.75
CA THR A 153 31.97 -21.08 -16.42
C THR A 153 31.84 -20.24 -15.17
N GLU A 154 32.23 -20.80 -14.02
CA GLU A 154 32.63 -19.98 -12.89
C GLU A 154 33.92 -19.21 -13.24
N PRO A 155 33.98 -17.91 -12.96
CA PRO A 155 35.21 -17.32 -12.47
C PRO A 155 35.04 -16.86 -11.02
N ALA A 156 35.94 -17.36 -10.18
CA ALA A 156 36.11 -16.96 -8.81
C ALA A 156 36.07 -15.44 -8.61
N PHE A 157 35.15 -15.00 -7.76
CA PHE A 157 35.07 -13.62 -7.30
C PHE A 157 36.24 -13.34 -6.35
N GLN A 158 37.31 -12.74 -6.87
CA GLN A 158 38.31 -12.07 -6.04
C GLN A 158 38.00 -10.61 -5.95
N SER A 159 37.64 -10.17 -4.74
CA SER A 159 37.59 -8.76 -4.41
C SER A 159 38.95 -8.09 -4.49
N PRO A 160 39.04 -6.85 -4.91
CA PRO A 160 39.67 -5.86 -4.06
C PRO A 160 38.72 -4.67 -3.79
N ALA A 161 38.65 -4.33 -2.52
CA ALA A 161 38.11 -3.04 -2.10
C ALA A 161 38.97 -1.92 -2.69
N THR A 162 38.44 -1.21 -3.64
CA THR A 162 38.98 0.09 -4.07
C THR A 162 37.82 1.07 -4.05
N ASP A 163 38.00 2.15 -3.30
CA ASP A 163 37.10 3.32 -3.27
C ASP A 163 36.89 3.88 -4.68
N GLY A 164 35.88 3.38 -5.38
CA GLY A 164 35.52 3.78 -6.74
C GLY A 164 34.55 4.96 -6.76
N SER A 165 34.82 6.02 -5.99
CA SER A 165 33.94 7.22 -6.01
C SER A 165 34.11 8.10 -7.26
N SER A 166 35.20 7.96 -8.02
CA SER A 166 35.49 8.81 -9.18
C SER A 166 35.10 8.22 -10.55
N GLU A 167 34.99 6.88 -10.70
CA GLU A 167 34.59 6.27 -11.99
C GLU A 167 33.06 6.22 -12.19
N ALA A 168 32.28 6.19 -11.12
CA ALA A 168 30.81 6.15 -11.19
C ALA A 168 30.21 7.47 -11.73
N ASP A 169 30.93 8.57 -11.67
CA ASP A 169 30.47 9.89 -12.17
C ASP A 169 30.68 10.08 -13.68
N SER A 170 31.48 9.25 -14.33
CA SER A 170 31.73 9.30 -15.78
C SER A 170 30.79 8.41 -16.61
N ALA A 171 29.99 7.53 -15.96
CA ALA A 171 29.02 6.70 -16.66
C ALA A 171 27.94 7.53 -17.37
N PRO A 172 27.42 7.09 -18.54
CA PRO A 172 26.31 7.78 -19.21
C PRO A 172 25.07 7.78 -18.28
N LEU A 173 24.17 8.77 -18.45
CA LEU A 173 22.94 8.86 -17.68
C LEU A 173 22.01 7.68 -17.97
N PHE A 174 21.89 7.31 -19.24
CA PHE A 174 21.03 6.25 -19.74
C PHE A 174 21.82 5.29 -20.63
N GLY A 175 21.44 4.04 -20.61
CA GLY A 175 21.99 2.99 -21.47
C GLY A 175 21.14 1.72 -21.36
N LEU A 176 21.26 0.82 -22.31
CA LEU A 176 20.61 -0.47 -22.22
C LEU A 176 21.18 -1.23 -21.02
N PRO A 177 20.35 -1.96 -20.26
CA PRO A 177 20.84 -2.83 -19.20
C PRO A 177 21.70 -3.96 -19.77
N ASP A 178 22.67 -4.42 -18.99
CA ASP A 178 23.56 -5.52 -19.40
C ASP A 178 22.75 -6.82 -19.54
N ASP A 179 21.72 -7.00 -18.69
CA ASP A 179 20.71 -8.05 -18.83
C ASP A 179 19.42 -7.46 -19.39
N MET A 180 19.11 -7.77 -20.65
CA MET A 180 17.87 -7.34 -21.33
C MET A 180 16.62 -7.91 -20.68
N ASN A 181 16.69 -8.97 -19.88
CA ASN A 181 15.54 -9.54 -19.18
C ASN A 181 15.03 -8.58 -18.10
N LEU A 182 15.92 -7.80 -17.48
CA LEU A 182 15.53 -6.71 -16.57
C LEU A 182 14.64 -5.70 -17.29
N PHE A 183 15.01 -5.27 -18.51
CA PHE A 183 14.19 -4.35 -19.29
C PHE A 183 12.83 -4.95 -19.64
N TRP A 184 12.78 -6.20 -20.09
CA TRP A 184 11.53 -6.86 -20.45
C TRP A 184 10.58 -7.03 -19.27
N ALA A 185 11.09 -7.33 -18.05
CA ALA A 185 10.27 -7.42 -16.86
C ALA A 185 9.49 -6.11 -16.58
N TYR A 186 10.16 -4.98 -16.70
CA TYR A 186 9.55 -3.67 -16.54
C TYR A 186 8.67 -3.28 -17.73
N ALA A 187 9.09 -3.62 -18.95
CA ALA A 187 8.39 -3.27 -20.20
C ALA A 187 7.02 -3.94 -20.28
N PHE A 188 6.87 -5.19 -19.88
CA PHE A 188 5.57 -5.89 -19.85
C PHE A 188 4.59 -5.23 -18.90
N ILE A 189 5.04 -4.87 -17.69
CA ILE A 189 4.21 -4.18 -16.71
C ILE A 189 3.85 -2.78 -17.23
N GLY A 190 4.82 -2.05 -17.78
CA GLY A 190 4.60 -0.74 -18.38
C GLY A 190 3.60 -0.78 -19.52
N ALA A 191 3.67 -1.78 -20.42
CA ALA A 191 2.71 -1.97 -21.51
C ALA A 191 1.29 -2.23 -20.98
N TYR A 192 1.14 -3.08 -19.95
CA TYR A 192 -0.15 -3.31 -19.30
C TYR A 192 -0.74 -2.01 -18.75
N ILE A 193 0.05 -1.24 -17.97
CA ILE A 193 -0.40 0.02 -17.37
C ILE A 193 -0.73 1.05 -18.45
N PHE A 194 0.05 1.10 -19.56
CA PHE A 194 -0.23 1.96 -20.70
C PHE A 194 -1.60 1.67 -21.32
N ILE A 195 -1.90 0.38 -21.59
CA ILE A 195 -3.19 -0.02 -22.14
C ILE A 195 -4.34 0.42 -21.22
N VAL A 196 -4.21 0.18 -19.90
CA VAL A 196 -5.23 0.60 -18.93
C VAL A 196 -5.35 2.13 -18.89
N SER A 197 -4.24 2.87 -18.99
CA SER A 197 -4.23 4.34 -19.08
C SER A 197 -5.05 4.84 -20.27
N VAL A 198 -4.87 4.24 -21.45
CA VAL A 198 -5.66 4.56 -22.67
C VAL A 198 -7.16 4.36 -22.42
N PHE A 199 -7.55 3.26 -21.77
CA PHE A 199 -8.97 3.03 -21.42
C PHE A 199 -9.49 4.09 -20.44
N ILE A 200 -8.70 4.51 -19.46
CA ILE A 200 -9.09 5.57 -18.52
C ILE A 200 -9.26 6.91 -19.25
N PHE A 201 -8.37 7.25 -20.19
CA PHE A 201 -8.54 8.45 -21.03
C PHE A 201 -9.77 8.37 -21.93
N ALA A 202 -10.10 7.18 -22.47
CA ALA A 202 -11.32 6.99 -23.27
C ALA A 202 -12.58 7.28 -22.43
N LEU A 203 -12.58 6.93 -21.13
CA LEU A 203 -13.67 7.28 -20.21
C LEU A 203 -13.76 8.79 -19.94
N PHE A 204 -12.62 9.49 -19.87
CA PHE A 204 -12.60 10.94 -19.76
C PHE A 204 -13.30 11.63 -20.95
N PHE A 205 -13.07 11.18 -22.18
CA PHE A 205 -13.68 11.74 -23.37
C PHE A 205 -15.18 11.43 -23.48
N LYS A 206 -15.66 10.33 -22.86
CA LYS A 206 -17.05 9.88 -22.99
C LYS A 206 -18.05 10.71 -22.20
N LYS A 207 -17.72 11.30 -21.05
CA LYS A 207 -18.51 12.31 -20.33
C LYS A 207 -17.84 12.70 -19.00
N SER A 208 -17.84 14.00 -18.70
CA SER A 208 -17.33 14.49 -17.42
C SER A 208 -18.28 14.09 -16.28
N SER A 209 -17.90 13.11 -15.49
CA SER A 209 -18.61 12.67 -14.27
C SER A 209 -18.67 13.78 -13.19
N ARG A 210 -17.84 14.83 -13.33
CA ARG A 210 -17.77 15.97 -12.40
C ARG A 210 -19.08 16.74 -12.28
N GLN A 211 -19.86 16.83 -13.37
CA GLN A 211 -21.15 17.56 -13.36
C GLN A 211 -22.21 16.80 -12.56
N GLU A 212 -22.17 15.46 -12.56
CA GLU A 212 -23.04 14.63 -11.74
C GLU A 212 -22.61 14.64 -10.26
N ARG A 213 -21.29 14.61 -10.01
CA ARG A 213 -20.71 14.70 -8.65
C ARG A 213 -21.05 16.02 -7.96
N ALA A 214 -20.99 17.15 -8.67
CA ALA A 214 -21.39 18.45 -8.14
C ALA A 214 -22.88 18.51 -7.77
N LYS A 215 -23.75 17.82 -8.51
CA LYS A 215 -25.17 17.71 -8.19
C LYS A 215 -25.47 16.78 -7.02
N VAL A 216 -24.77 15.67 -6.91
CA VAL A 216 -24.89 14.69 -5.80
C VAL A 216 -24.30 15.28 -4.51
N SER A 217 -23.14 15.94 -4.58
CA SER A 217 -22.49 16.55 -3.42
C SER A 217 -23.24 17.78 -2.88
N ALA A 218 -23.91 18.54 -3.74
CA ALA A 218 -24.75 19.66 -3.29
C ALA A 218 -26.01 19.19 -2.54
N GLN A 219 -26.50 17.97 -2.82
CA GLN A 219 -27.68 17.41 -2.17
C GLN A 219 -27.38 16.58 -0.91
N ALA A 220 -26.15 16.14 -0.67
CA ALA A 220 -25.81 15.19 0.40
C ALA A 220 -24.45 15.47 1.06
N TYR A 221 -24.10 16.72 1.32
CA TYR A 221 -22.91 17.02 2.13
C TYR A 221 -23.20 16.66 3.60
N ARG A 222 -22.99 15.39 3.93
CA ARG A 222 -22.99 14.94 5.32
C ARG A 222 -21.65 15.32 5.95
N ARG A 223 -21.70 16.00 7.07
CA ARG A 223 -20.54 16.29 7.89
C ARG A 223 -20.84 15.87 9.32
N ALA A 224 -20.12 14.87 9.82
CA ALA A 224 -20.20 14.52 11.23
C ALA A 224 -19.77 15.71 12.08
N GLU A 225 -20.37 15.87 13.26
CA GLU A 225 -20.04 16.97 14.18
C GLU A 225 -18.55 17.05 14.48
N TYR A 226 -17.90 15.89 14.65
CA TYR A 226 -16.47 15.77 14.95
C TYR A 226 -15.63 15.32 13.74
N HIS A 227 -15.96 15.79 12.54
CA HIS A 227 -15.31 15.38 11.28
C HIS A 227 -13.78 15.37 11.34
N LYS A 228 -13.16 16.45 11.81
CA LYS A 228 -11.70 16.55 11.91
C LYS A 228 -11.12 15.54 12.91
N THR A 229 -11.76 15.39 14.07
CA THR A 229 -11.34 14.43 15.10
C THR A 229 -11.46 13.00 14.60
N LEU A 230 -12.54 12.66 13.88
CA LEU A 230 -12.72 11.35 13.28
C LEU A 230 -11.62 11.04 12.25
N LEU A 231 -11.28 11.98 11.39
CA LEU A 231 -10.20 11.82 10.42
C LEU A 231 -8.84 11.65 11.11
N CYS A 232 -8.53 12.45 12.15
CA CYS A 232 -7.28 12.30 12.91
C CYS A 232 -7.19 10.96 13.64
N LEU A 233 -8.27 10.50 14.27
CA LEU A 233 -8.28 9.21 14.93
C LEU A 233 -8.18 8.04 13.96
N LEU A 234 -8.83 8.14 12.80
CA LEU A 234 -8.74 7.14 11.75
C LEU A 234 -7.36 7.12 11.08
N PHE A 235 -6.71 8.28 10.94
CA PHE A 235 -5.31 8.38 10.52
C PHE A 235 -4.39 7.59 11.48
N VAL A 236 -4.52 7.81 12.79
CA VAL A 236 -3.73 7.09 13.80
C VAL A 236 -4.08 5.60 13.80
N PHE A 237 -5.35 5.25 13.62
CA PHE A 237 -5.79 3.86 13.49
C PHE A 237 -5.10 3.17 12.29
N PHE A 238 -5.09 3.80 11.11
CA PHE A 238 -4.42 3.24 9.93
C PHE A 238 -2.90 3.20 10.07
N PHE A 239 -2.30 4.19 10.74
CA PHE A 239 -0.87 4.19 11.04
C PHE A 239 -0.45 2.91 11.79
N PHE A 240 -1.11 2.59 12.89
CA PHE A 240 -0.79 1.39 13.66
C PHE A 240 -1.21 0.10 12.95
N TYR A 241 -2.35 0.11 12.29
CA TYR A 241 -2.88 -1.05 11.60
C TYR A 241 -1.98 -1.49 10.44
N VAL A 242 -1.71 -0.59 9.47
CA VAL A 242 -0.88 -0.90 8.30
C VAL A 242 0.57 -1.14 8.71
N GLY A 243 1.06 -0.38 9.70
CA GLY A 243 2.39 -0.62 10.25
C GLY A 243 2.56 -2.01 10.86
N ALA A 244 1.55 -2.54 11.57
CA ALA A 244 1.58 -3.91 12.10
C ALA A 244 1.49 -4.97 10.98
N GLU A 245 0.65 -4.73 9.95
CA GLU A 245 0.52 -5.58 8.77
C GLU A 245 1.88 -5.77 8.08
N ILE A 246 2.54 -4.69 7.76
CA ILE A 246 3.83 -4.69 7.05
C ILE A 246 4.96 -5.20 7.96
N THR A 247 4.95 -4.85 9.24
CA THR A 247 5.94 -5.36 10.20
C THR A 247 5.89 -6.88 10.28
N TYR A 248 4.69 -7.45 10.43
CA TYR A 248 4.54 -8.90 10.49
C TYR A 248 5.01 -9.56 9.20
N GLY A 249 4.52 -9.11 8.04
CA GLY A 249 4.89 -9.66 6.74
C GLY A 249 6.38 -9.54 6.40
N SER A 250 7.06 -8.51 6.92
CA SER A 250 8.49 -8.29 6.69
C SER A 250 9.40 -9.12 7.60
N TYR A 251 8.99 -9.34 8.86
CA TYR A 251 9.87 -9.92 9.88
C TYR A 251 9.50 -11.35 10.31
N ILE A 252 8.33 -11.87 9.93
CA ILE A 252 7.91 -13.21 10.37
C ILE A 252 8.88 -14.31 9.93
N PHE A 253 9.51 -14.18 8.77
CA PHE A 253 10.55 -15.11 8.29
C PHE A 253 11.76 -15.06 9.21
N SER A 254 12.30 -13.88 9.49
CA SER A 254 13.46 -13.70 10.39
C SER A 254 13.14 -14.20 11.80
N PHE A 255 11.97 -13.83 12.33
CA PHE A 255 11.49 -14.33 13.62
C PHE A 255 11.43 -15.86 13.67
N ALA A 256 10.86 -16.49 12.65
CA ALA A 256 10.70 -17.94 12.61
C ALA A 256 12.05 -18.67 12.59
N THR A 257 13.02 -18.17 11.83
CA THR A 257 14.36 -18.77 11.73
C THR A 257 15.22 -18.48 12.97
N THR A 258 15.30 -17.22 13.40
CA THR A 258 16.23 -16.81 14.46
C THR A 258 15.72 -17.08 15.86
N TYR A 259 14.43 -16.79 16.13
CA TYR A 259 13.84 -16.91 17.47
C TYR A 259 13.14 -18.25 17.70
N ALA A 260 12.29 -18.71 16.75
CA ALA A 260 11.53 -19.94 16.90
C ALA A 260 12.33 -21.19 16.50
N GLY A 261 13.49 -21.04 15.84
CA GLY A 261 14.36 -22.13 15.44
C GLY A 261 13.78 -23.03 14.34
N MET A 262 12.90 -22.48 13.50
CA MET A 262 12.31 -23.19 12.35
C MET A 262 13.31 -23.29 11.20
N GLU A 263 13.19 -24.33 10.38
CA GLU A 263 13.95 -24.42 9.14
C GLU A 263 13.56 -23.28 8.16
N GLU A 264 14.50 -22.86 7.31
CA GLU A 264 14.28 -21.78 6.34
C GLU A 264 13.08 -22.05 5.41
N SER A 265 12.91 -23.32 5.01
CA SER A 265 11.78 -23.76 4.18
C SER A 265 10.43 -23.58 4.89
N GLU A 266 10.37 -23.91 6.18
CA GLU A 266 9.18 -23.75 7.01
C GLU A 266 8.89 -22.28 7.30
N ALA A 267 9.92 -21.48 7.61
CA ALA A 267 9.81 -20.05 7.82
C ALA A 267 9.32 -19.31 6.55
N ALA A 268 9.82 -19.70 5.37
CA ALA A 268 9.32 -19.21 4.09
C ALA A 268 7.86 -19.60 3.86
N GLY A 269 7.50 -20.83 4.22
CA GLY A 269 6.10 -21.28 4.23
C GLY A 269 5.20 -20.44 5.13
N LEU A 270 5.68 -20.13 6.34
CA LEU A 270 4.96 -19.32 7.31
C LEU A 270 4.70 -17.88 6.79
N ASN A 271 5.70 -17.27 6.17
CA ASN A 271 5.54 -15.97 5.51
C ASN A 271 4.56 -16.04 4.33
N SER A 272 4.67 -17.10 3.53
CA SER A 272 3.79 -17.32 2.38
C SER A 272 2.33 -17.52 2.78
N ILE A 273 2.05 -18.21 3.89
CA ILE A 273 0.68 -18.40 4.36
C ILE A 273 0.08 -17.11 4.91
N PHE A 274 0.87 -16.26 5.55
CA PHE A 274 0.41 -14.92 5.95
C PHE A 274 -0.12 -14.13 4.76
N TRP A 275 0.71 -13.94 3.74
CA TRP A 275 0.31 -13.19 2.54
C TRP A 275 -0.75 -13.91 1.71
N GLY A 276 -0.71 -15.24 1.68
CA GLY A 276 -1.71 -16.07 0.98
C GLY A 276 -3.10 -15.95 1.59
N THR A 277 -3.23 -16.09 2.92
CA THR A 277 -4.51 -15.94 3.62
C THR A 277 -5.01 -14.50 3.58
N PHE A 278 -4.10 -13.53 3.68
CA PHE A 278 -4.40 -12.12 3.49
C PHE A 278 -5.01 -11.86 2.11
N ALA A 279 -4.37 -12.29 1.02
CA ALA A 279 -4.86 -12.09 -0.34
C ALA A 279 -6.18 -12.83 -0.59
N ALA A 280 -6.28 -14.09 -0.14
CA ALA A 280 -7.49 -14.89 -0.27
C ALA A 280 -8.69 -14.25 0.46
N CYS A 281 -8.48 -13.82 1.72
CA CYS A 281 -9.52 -13.16 2.49
C CYS A 281 -9.92 -11.80 1.89
N ARG A 282 -8.97 -11.06 1.33
CA ARG A 282 -9.24 -9.80 0.61
C ARG A 282 -10.10 -10.02 -0.63
N GLY A 283 -9.88 -11.11 -1.36
CA GLY A 283 -10.74 -11.52 -2.48
C GLY A 283 -12.14 -11.94 -2.02
N LEU A 284 -12.25 -12.76 -0.98
CA LEU A 284 -13.52 -13.18 -0.40
C LEU A 284 -14.31 -12.01 0.21
N ALA A 285 -13.61 -11.00 0.74
CA ALA A 285 -14.22 -9.81 1.33
C ALA A 285 -15.08 -9.02 0.33
N ILE A 286 -14.88 -9.16 -0.97
CA ILE A 286 -15.75 -8.55 -1.99
C ILE A 286 -17.19 -9.03 -1.82
N PHE A 287 -17.37 -10.34 -1.60
CA PHE A 287 -18.68 -10.95 -1.39
C PHE A 287 -19.25 -10.63 -0.01
N PHE A 288 -18.42 -10.68 1.03
CA PHE A 288 -18.84 -10.34 2.39
C PHE A 288 -19.24 -8.86 2.53
N ALA A 289 -18.55 -7.96 1.87
CA ALA A 289 -18.87 -6.53 1.88
C ALA A 289 -20.19 -6.18 1.16
N ALA A 290 -20.74 -7.11 0.37
CA ALA A 290 -22.07 -6.97 -0.19
C ALA A 290 -23.19 -7.23 0.84
N CYS A 291 -22.90 -8.04 1.89
CA CYS A 291 -23.87 -8.46 2.91
C CYS A 291 -23.60 -7.82 4.28
N LEU A 292 -22.34 -7.55 4.61
CA LEU A 292 -21.91 -7.00 5.90
C LEU A 292 -21.62 -5.50 5.80
N GLN A 293 -21.96 -4.78 6.84
CA GLN A 293 -21.59 -3.38 6.94
C GLN A 293 -20.07 -3.23 7.18
N PRO A 294 -19.42 -2.19 6.64
CA PRO A 294 -17.98 -1.96 6.81
C PRO A 294 -17.54 -1.92 8.28
N GLY A 295 -18.34 -1.31 9.16
CA GLY A 295 -18.07 -1.28 10.60
C GLY A 295 -18.02 -2.68 11.23
N THR A 296 -18.92 -3.58 10.84
CA THR A 296 -18.93 -4.97 11.29
C THR A 296 -17.68 -5.72 10.81
N MET A 297 -17.26 -5.48 9.56
CA MET A 297 -16.03 -6.08 9.04
C MET A 297 -14.79 -5.64 9.84
N ILE A 298 -14.70 -4.36 10.23
CA ILE A 298 -13.61 -3.85 11.07
C ILE A 298 -13.63 -4.50 12.46
N VAL A 299 -14.81 -4.65 13.08
CA VAL A 299 -14.94 -5.32 14.39
C VAL A 299 -14.46 -6.77 14.32
N LEU A 300 -14.91 -7.53 13.29
CA LEU A 300 -14.49 -8.91 13.09
C LEU A 300 -12.97 -9.02 12.87
N SER A 301 -12.40 -8.11 12.06
CA SER A 301 -10.96 -8.01 11.84
C SER A 301 -10.19 -7.71 13.12
N ASN A 302 -10.65 -6.76 13.94
CA ASN A 302 -10.02 -6.43 15.21
C ASN A 302 -10.07 -7.60 16.22
N ILE A 303 -11.19 -8.31 16.31
CA ILE A 303 -11.32 -9.51 17.16
C ILE A 303 -10.36 -10.60 16.68
N GLY A 304 -10.34 -10.89 15.38
CA GLY A 304 -9.47 -11.91 14.80
C GLY A 304 -7.99 -11.58 14.95
N SER A 305 -7.59 -10.34 14.69
CA SER A 305 -6.19 -9.90 14.84
C SER A 305 -5.74 -9.88 16.31
N LEU A 306 -6.62 -9.46 17.23
CA LEU A 306 -6.32 -9.48 18.67
C LEU A 306 -6.17 -10.90 19.18
N ALA A 307 -7.11 -11.79 18.87
CA ALA A 307 -7.07 -13.19 19.29
C ALA A 307 -5.83 -13.90 18.73
N SER A 308 -5.58 -13.79 17.41
CA SER A 308 -4.44 -14.45 16.77
C SER A 308 -3.10 -13.89 17.24
N SER A 309 -2.94 -12.58 17.41
CA SER A 309 -1.71 -11.99 17.92
C SER A 309 -1.43 -12.38 19.38
N LEU A 310 -2.48 -12.53 20.21
CA LEU A 310 -2.35 -13.04 21.57
C LEU A 310 -1.87 -14.50 21.56
N PHE A 311 -2.45 -15.36 20.71
CA PHE A 311 -2.00 -16.75 20.55
C PHE A 311 -0.54 -16.82 20.06
N LEU A 312 -0.16 -15.98 19.12
CA LEU A 312 1.24 -15.88 18.63
C LEU A 312 2.21 -15.53 19.76
N VAL A 313 1.85 -14.59 20.64
CA VAL A 313 2.71 -14.21 21.78
C VAL A 313 2.78 -15.33 22.83
N LEU A 314 1.66 -15.97 23.15
CA LEU A 314 1.62 -17.01 24.18
C LEU A 314 2.30 -18.33 23.77
N PHE A 315 2.23 -18.67 22.48
CA PHE A 315 2.74 -19.93 21.93
C PHE A 315 3.80 -19.72 20.85
N ASN A 316 4.66 -18.73 21.04
CA ASN A 316 5.64 -18.24 20.06
C ASN A 316 6.73 -19.25 19.62
N LYS A 317 6.86 -20.39 20.32
CA LYS A 317 7.79 -21.48 20.00
C LYS A 317 7.10 -22.76 19.51
N ASN A 318 5.77 -22.79 19.48
CA ASN A 318 5.06 -23.98 19.00
C ASN A 318 4.76 -23.82 17.48
N PRO A 319 5.37 -24.67 16.60
CA PRO A 319 5.21 -24.54 15.16
C PRO A 319 3.75 -24.60 14.71
N LEU A 320 2.95 -25.53 15.26
CA LEU A 320 1.54 -25.66 14.88
C LEU A 320 0.73 -24.41 15.22
N CYS A 321 0.98 -23.83 16.41
CA CYS A 321 0.33 -22.58 16.83
C CYS A 321 0.76 -21.42 15.94
N LEU A 322 2.04 -21.34 15.55
CA LEU A 322 2.54 -20.33 14.62
C LEU A 322 1.83 -20.44 13.28
N TRP A 323 1.70 -21.63 12.68
CA TRP A 323 1.01 -21.82 11.41
C TRP A 323 -0.45 -21.40 11.45
N ILE A 324 -1.21 -21.86 12.45
CA ILE A 324 -2.65 -21.58 12.59
C ILE A 324 -2.86 -20.08 12.87
N ALA A 325 -2.16 -19.54 13.87
CA ALA A 325 -2.37 -18.16 14.28
C ALA A 325 -1.90 -17.15 13.22
N THR A 326 -0.81 -17.45 12.48
CA THR A 326 -0.38 -16.64 11.33
C THR A 326 -1.43 -16.62 10.22
N SER A 327 -2.04 -17.76 9.92
CA SER A 327 -3.12 -17.85 8.93
C SER A 327 -4.32 -17.00 9.33
N VAL A 328 -4.75 -17.08 10.60
CA VAL A 328 -5.87 -16.29 11.13
C VAL A 328 -5.51 -14.79 11.17
N TYR A 329 -4.27 -14.45 11.55
CA TYR A 329 -3.79 -13.08 11.60
C TYR A 329 -3.81 -12.45 10.21
N GLY A 330 -3.23 -13.13 9.20
CA GLY A 330 -3.25 -12.66 7.81
C GLY A 330 -4.67 -12.45 7.26
N ALA A 331 -5.56 -13.42 7.48
CA ALA A 331 -6.96 -13.31 7.09
C ALA A 331 -7.68 -12.14 7.77
N SER A 332 -7.42 -11.93 9.07
CA SER A 332 -8.04 -10.86 9.86
C SER A 332 -7.56 -9.48 9.46
N MET A 333 -6.27 -9.34 9.07
CA MET A 333 -5.71 -8.07 8.64
C MET A 333 -6.19 -7.64 7.24
N ALA A 334 -6.75 -8.53 6.43
CA ALA A 334 -6.99 -8.28 5.01
C ALA A 334 -7.99 -7.14 4.71
N THR A 335 -9.04 -6.97 5.53
CA THR A 335 -10.22 -6.18 5.15
C THR A 335 -10.30 -4.80 5.79
N THR A 336 -9.48 -4.51 6.78
CA THR A 336 -9.64 -3.34 7.66
C THR A 336 -9.43 -2.01 6.93
N PHE A 337 -8.39 -1.88 6.12
CA PHE A 337 -8.12 -0.62 5.42
C PHE A 337 -9.25 -0.24 4.44
N PRO A 338 -9.63 -1.10 3.47
CA PRO A 338 -10.72 -0.79 2.54
C PRO A 338 -12.08 -0.62 3.25
N SER A 339 -12.33 -1.39 4.33
CA SER A 339 -13.53 -1.22 5.15
C SER A 339 -13.52 0.10 5.92
N GLY A 340 -12.37 0.56 6.40
CA GLY A 340 -12.25 1.83 7.12
C GLY A 340 -12.55 3.04 6.24
N ILE A 341 -12.05 3.04 5.01
CA ILE A 341 -12.37 4.08 4.02
C ILE A 341 -13.88 4.08 3.69
N SER A 342 -14.46 2.90 3.47
CA SER A 342 -15.90 2.78 3.17
C SER A 342 -16.77 3.09 4.40
N TRP A 343 -16.28 2.80 5.61
CA TRP A 343 -17.00 3.06 6.85
C TRP A 343 -17.12 4.55 7.15
N ILE A 344 -16.02 5.30 7.03
CA ILE A 344 -16.03 6.73 7.34
C ILE A 344 -16.91 7.51 6.35
N GLU A 345 -17.01 7.10 5.09
CA GLU A 345 -17.86 7.72 4.08
C GLU A 345 -19.35 7.66 4.44
N GLN A 346 -19.78 6.66 5.23
CA GLN A 346 -21.16 6.56 5.70
C GLN A 346 -21.57 7.70 6.66
N TYR A 347 -20.59 8.28 7.36
CA TYR A 347 -20.84 9.32 8.36
C TYR A 347 -20.44 10.71 7.88
N THR A 348 -19.48 10.80 6.97
CA THR A 348 -18.98 12.07 6.45
C THR A 348 -18.41 11.89 5.05
N THR A 349 -18.76 12.82 4.15
CA THR A 349 -18.24 12.78 2.78
C THR A 349 -16.74 13.03 2.74
N ILE A 350 -16.00 12.13 2.10
CA ILE A 350 -14.55 12.20 2.00
C ILE A 350 -14.15 13.03 0.77
N SER A 351 -13.46 14.15 1.00
CA SER A 351 -12.81 14.95 -0.05
C SER A 351 -11.47 14.31 -0.47
N GLY A 352 -10.91 14.78 -1.59
CA GLY A 352 -9.57 14.39 -2.01
C GLY A 352 -8.51 14.58 -0.93
N LYS A 353 -8.55 15.71 -0.24
CA LYS A 353 -7.62 16.02 0.88
C LYS A 353 -7.81 15.08 2.06
N SER A 354 -9.05 14.72 2.39
CA SER A 354 -9.33 13.79 3.48
C SER A 354 -8.87 12.37 3.15
N ALA A 355 -9.09 11.90 1.92
CA ALA A 355 -8.61 10.60 1.46
C ALA A 355 -7.07 10.55 1.46
N ALA A 356 -6.41 11.58 0.93
CA ALA A 356 -4.96 11.69 0.96
C ALA A 356 -4.41 11.67 2.40
N PHE A 357 -5.04 12.37 3.33
CA PHE A 357 -4.65 12.37 4.74
C PHE A 357 -4.69 10.96 5.34
N LEU A 358 -5.72 10.17 5.05
CA LEU A 358 -5.84 8.78 5.52
C LEU A 358 -4.80 7.85 4.87
N VAL A 359 -4.57 7.98 3.56
CA VAL A 359 -3.54 7.21 2.83
C VAL A 359 -2.14 7.53 3.37
N ILE A 360 -1.85 8.80 3.67
CA ILE A 360 -0.59 9.21 4.28
C ILE A 360 -0.41 8.57 5.67
N GLY A 361 -1.47 8.50 6.48
CA GLY A 361 -1.42 7.82 7.77
C GLY A 361 -0.99 6.37 7.65
N ALA A 362 -1.60 5.64 6.70
CA ALA A 362 -1.24 4.26 6.38
C ALA A 362 0.23 4.14 5.91
N ALA A 363 0.66 4.98 4.98
CA ALA A 363 2.01 4.96 4.43
C ALA A 363 3.09 5.31 5.46
N LEU A 364 2.82 6.24 6.37
CA LEU A 364 3.74 6.55 7.47
C LEU A 364 3.86 5.39 8.45
N GLY A 365 2.75 4.66 8.71
CA GLY A 365 2.77 3.44 9.51
C GLY A 365 3.61 2.34 8.87
N ASP A 366 3.41 2.10 7.56
CA ASP A 366 4.18 1.17 6.72
C ASP A 366 5.69 1.45 6.78
N MET A 367 6.09 2.71 6.81
CA MET A 367 7.51 3.09 6.84
C MET A 367 8.09 3.07 8.27
N ALA A 368 7.38 3.66 9.23
CA ALA A 368 7.94 3.96 10.55
C ALA A 368 7.97 2.73 11.46
N ILE A 369 6.89 1.96 11.52
CA ILE A 369 6.78 0.86 12.49
C ILE A 369 7.76 -0.27 12.17
N PRO A 370 7.87 -0.79 10.92
CA PRO A 370 8.86 -1.81 10.60
C PRO A 370 10.31 -1.33 10.83
N ALA A 371 10.60 -0.07 10.51
CA ALA A 371 11.94 0.49 10.73
C ALA A 371 12.31 0.53 12.22
N ILE A 372 11.39 0.98 13.08
CA ILE A 372 11.59 1.01 14.54
C ILE A 372 11.74 -0.42 15.08
N ILE A 373 10.86 -1.33 14.68
CA ILE A 373 10.86 -2.72 15.14
C ILE A 373 12.14 -3.43 14.71
N GLY A 374 12.63 -3.20 13.47
CA GLY A 374 13.88 -3.79 13.01
C GLY A 374 15.10 -3.34 13.84
N VAL A 375 15.16 -2.07 14.26
CA VAL A 375 16.22 -1.57 15.16
C VAL A 375 16.11 -2.22 16.53
N VAL A 376 14.90 -2.31 17.10
CA VAL A 376 14.66 -2.88 18.43
C VAL A 376 14.94 -4.39 18.44
N GLU A 377 14.51 -5.13 17.39
CA GLU A 377 14.79 -6.56 17.24
C GLU A 377 16.29 -6.84 17.18
N GLY A 378 17.03 -6.00 16.45
CA GLY A 378 18.50 -6.09 16.41
C GLY A 378 19.18 -5.87 17.75
N GLN A 379 18.59 -5.08 18.65
CA GLN A 379 19.11 -4.82 20.00
C GLN A 379 18.71 -5.91 21.01
N TYR A 380 17.55 -6.54 20.82
CA TYR A 380 16.96 -7.53 21.74
C TYR A 380 16.57 -8.81 21.00
N PRO A 381 17.51 -9.58 20.43
CA PRO A 381 17.22 -10.75 19.61
C PRO A 381 16.57 -11.90 20.39
N ASP A 382 16.71 -11.91 21.71
CA ASP A 382 16.11 -12.93 22.60
C ASP A 382 14.63 -12.71 22.90
N LEU A 383 14.05 -11.60 22.43
CA LEU A 383 12.64 -11.26 22.66
C LEU A 383 11.83 -11.32 21.36
N PRO A 384 10.59 -11.80 21.39
CA PRO A 384 9.72 -11.84 20.23
C PRO A 384 9.09 -10.45 19.93
N ILE A 385 9.96 -9.46 19.66
CA ILE A 385 9.58 -8.04 19.51
C ILE A 385 8.53 -7.84 18.43
N VAL A 386 8.66 -8.55 17.31
CA VAL A 386 7.68 -8.51 16.20
C VAL A 386 6.29 -8.87 16.70
N LEU A 387 6.16 -9.96 17.45
CA LEU A 387 4.87 -10.41 17.97
C LEU A 387 4.30 -9.46 19.03
N TYR A 388 5.16 -8.88 19.86
CA TYR A 388 4.74 -7.87 20.86
C TYR A 388 4.23 -6.60 20.19
N SER A 389 4.87 -6.15 19.11
CA SER A 389 4.43 -4.98 18.36
C SER A 389 3.07 -5.22 17.68
N CYS A 390 2.86 -6.40 17.11
CA CYS A 390 1.60 -6.78 16.50
C CYS A 390 0.45 -6.87 17.52
N LEU A 391 0.71 -7.47 18.69
CA LEU A 391 -0.27 -7.51 19.78
C LEU A 391 -0.58 -6.11 20.32
N GLY A 392 0.44 -5.27 20.52
CA GLY A 392 0.26 -3.88 20.96
C GLY A 392 -0.58 -3.07 19.97
N SER A 393 -0.32 -3.20 18.68
CA SER A 393 -1.12 -2.56 17.62
C SER A 393 -2.56 -3.11 17.56
N ALA A 394 -2.75 -4.43 17.74
CA ALA A 394 -4.08 -5.04 17.78
C ALA A 394 -4.90 -4.57 18.98
N ILE A 395 -4.29 -4.45 20.17
CA ILE A 395 -4.94 -3.87 21.35
C ILE A 395 -5.31 -2.41 21.09
N PHE A 396 -4.39 -1.62 20.55
CA PHE A 396 -4.63 -0.22 20.26
C PHE A 396 -5.80 -0.03 19.29
N THR A 397 -5.81 -0.76 18.17
CA THR A 397 -6.88 -0.67 17.16
C THR A 397 -8.22 -1.17 17.70
N ALA A 398 -8.23 -2.21 18.54
CA ALA A 398 -9.44 -2.72 19.20
C ALA A 398 -10.03 -1.73 20.22
N VAL A 399 -9.18 -0.91 20.87
CA VAL A 399 -9.63 0.13 21.83
C VAL A 399 -10.10 1.39 21.11
N ILE A 400 -9.38 1.82 20.06
CA ILE A 400 -9.70 3.10 19.40
C ILE A 400 -10.93 3.01 18.50
N PHE A 401 -11.23 1.85 17.91
CA PHE A 401 -12.37 1.71 16.99
C PHE A 401 -13.75 1.93 17.67
N PRO A 402 -14.04 1.42 18.88
CA PRO A 402 -15.26 1.78 19.60
C PRO A 402 -15.39 3.27 19.89
N VAL A 403 -14.28 3.98 20.15
CA VAL A 403 -14.26 5.44 20.33
C VAL A 403 -14.63 6.13 19.01
N LEU A 404 -14.01 5.70 17.90
CA LEU A 404 -14.34 6.18 16.56
C LEU A 404 -15.82 5.98 16.24
N TYR A 405 -16.34 4.77 16.51
CA TYR A 405 -17.72 4.42 16.25
C TYR A 405 -18.70 5.30 17.05
N LYS A 406 -18.41 5.48 18.33
CA LYS A 406 -19.22 6.36 19.20
C LYS A 406 -19.22 7.80 18.71
N LEU A 407 -18.06 8.35 18.34
CA LEU A 407 -17.96 9.73 17.82
C LEU A 407 -18.68 9.90 16.48
N ALA A 408 -18.60 8.88 15.60
CA ALA A 408 -19.26 8.93 14.30
C ALA A 408 -20.79 8.87 14.40
N THR A 409 -21.32 8.22 15.43
CA THR A 409 -22.77 8.03 15.64
C THR A 409 -23.41 9.07 16.55
N LEU A 410 -22.63 10.05 17.07
CA LEU A 410 -23.20 11.15 17.85
C LEU A 410 -24.15 11.98 16.99
N PRO A 411 -25.35 12.32 17.52
CA PRO A 411 -26.29 13.17 16.81
C PRO A 411 -25.68 14.56 16.61
N LEU A 412 -25.87 15.14 15.43
CA LEU A 412 -25.54 16.54 15.17
C LEU A 412 -26.27 17.42 16.19
N LYS A 413 -25.56 18.33 16.87
CA LYS A 413 -26.20 19.37 17.65
C LYS A 413 -27.19 20.11 16.72
N SER A 414 -28.47 20.12 17.08
CA SER A 414 -29.43 21.02 16.42
C SER A 414 -28.92 22.47 16.65
N GLU A 415 -28.59 23.17 15.57
CA GLU A 415 -28.42 24.60 15.63
C GLU A 415 -29.70 25.17 16.32
N ASP A 416 -29.50 25.84 17.46
CA ASP A 416 -30.56 26.51 18.18
C ASP A 416 -31.26 27.47 17.21
N LYS A 417 -32.51 27.14 16.89
CA LYS A 417 -33.42 28.02 16.10
C LYS A 417 -33.83 29.28 16.88
N ASN A 418 -32.90 29.95 17.55
CA ASN A 418 -33.18 31.13 18.39
C ASN A 418 -32.58 32.44 17.87
N ASP A 419 -32.25 32.55 16.58
CA ASP A 419 -31.96 33.85 15.99
C ASP A 419 -32.90 34.14 14.81
N VAL A 420 -34.19 34.14 15.08
CA VAL A 420 -35.14 34.92 14.28
C VAL A 420 -35.31 36.28 14.99
N PRO A 421 -34.76 37.39 14.46
CA PRO A 421 -35.08 38.71 14.96
C PRO A 421 -36.57 38.93 14.69
N SER A 422 -37.35 39.05 15.75
CA SER A 422 -38.71 39.51 15.71
C SER A 422 -38.72 40.98 15.27
N SER A 423 -38.77 41.23 13.96
CA SER A 423 -39.12 42.52 13.38
C SER A 423 -40.48 42.40 12.75
N SER A 424 -41.50 42.44 13.59
CA SER A 424 -42.84 42.84 13.17
C SER A 424 -43.34 43.88 14.15
N ARG A 425 -43.45 45.09 13.65
CA ARG A 425 -44.40 46.12 13.98
C ARG A 425 -43.80 47.50 13.76
N LEU A 426 -44.00 48.05 12.61
CA LEU A 426 -44.80 49.23 12.39
C LEU A 426 -44.93 49.50 10.90
#